data_1dcf1a8a16875d35a16851e1fa0997b8
#
_entry.id   1dcf1a8a16875d35a16851e1fa0997b8
#
_cell.length_a   1.000
_cell.length_b   1.000
_cell.length_c   1.000
_cell.angle_alpha   90.00
_cell.angle_beta   90.00
_cell.angle_gamma   90.00
#
_symmetry.space_group_name_H-M   'P 1'
#
loop_
_entity.id
_entity.type
_entity.pdbx_description
1 polymer ?
#
loop_
_entity_poly.entity_id
_entity_poly.type
_entity_poly.pdbx_seq_one_letter_code
_entity_poly.pdbx_strand_id
1 'polypeptide(L)'
;YLQKPLVATTKEELLRQDESRDLLVCGRPLSARADDGCWDDSIRADYCAHEPTPTPYFILEDLFSRIHLDEDSHLLDVGCGAGRVLAYAVEAGLPGHFTGVELDPALAARAQSWTGPFDQVDVVCGSALDMPLESFTHFYLFNPFDNNVLLAFLDKLEARARRQVVLVHMSDNGENYSYMGRPGWTLREQGEFWRYPHGDKRGFTMFGCPQHYSIWRLDPARTE
;
A
#
# COMPACT_ATOMS: atom_id res chain seq x y z
N TYR A 1 -24.17 17.78 9.14
CA TYR A 1 -22.93 18.54 9.39
C TYR A 1 -21.82 17.53 9.66
N LEU A 2 -21.08 17.13 8.61
CA LEU A 2 -19.83 16.40 8.76
C LEU A 2 -18.83 17.40 9.38
N GLN A 3 -18.47 17.17 10.63
CA GLN A 3 -17.38 17.91 11.26
C GLN A 3 -16.12 17.63 10.43
N LYS A 4 -15.47 18.71 9.95
CA LYS A 4 -14.11 18.59 9.41
C LYS A 4 -13.26 17.81 10.42
N PRO A 5 -12.53 16.76 10.00
CA PRO A 5 -11.66 16.06 10.91
C PRO A 5 -10.72 17.07 11.58
N LEU A 6 -10.60 16.99 12.90
CA LEU A 6 -9.68 17.82 13.67
C LEU A 6 -8.27 17.55 13.16
N VAL A 7 -7.58 18.60 12.74
CA VAL A 7 -6.19 18.50 12.30
C VAL A 7 -5.33 18.09 13.49
N ALA A 8 -4.64 16.97 13.38
CA ALA A 8 -3.74 16.50 14.45
C ALA A 8 -2.61 17.50 14.68
N THR A 9 -2.28 17.74 15.94
CA THR A 9 -1.21 18.66 16.33
C THR A 9 0.07 17.95 16.76
N THR A 10 -0.03 16.66 17.04
CA THR A 10 1.09 15.77 17.38
C THR A 10 1.00 14.45 16.62
N LYS A 11 2.13 13.73 16.55
CA LYS A 11 2.18 12.40 15.95
C LYS A 11 1.29 11.41 16.70
N GLU A 12 1.28 11.45 18.01
CA GLU A 12 0.46 10.57 18.84
C GLU A 12 -1.04 10.82 18.63
N GLU A 13 -1.41 12.08 18.41
CA GLU A 13 -2.80 12.43 18.09
C GLU A 13 -3.20 11.89 16.70
N LEU A 14 -2.33 12.01 15.70
CA LEU A 14 -2.58 11.47 14.37
C LEU A 14 -2.70 9.93 14.40
N LEU A 15 -1.81 9.24 15.12
CA LEU A 15 -1.89 7.79 15.26
C LEU A 15 -3.21 7.34 15.92
N ARG A 16 -3.68 8.09 16.93
CA ARG A 16 -5.00 7.82 17.54
C ARG A 16 -6.16 8.08 16.59
N GLN A 17 -6.06 9.08 15.74
CA GLN A 17 -7.06 9.33 14.69
C GLN A 17 -7.07 8.19 13.67
N ASP A 18 -5.91 7.73 13.23
CA ASP A 18 -5.77 6.59 12.33
C ASP A 18 -6.37 5.31 12.96
N GLU A 19 -6.05 5.02 14.22
CA GLU A 19 -6.64 3.89 14.95
C GLU A 19 -8.17 4.00 15.10
N SER A 20 -8.69 5.21 15.27
CA SER A 20 -10.13 5.43 15.35
C SER A 20 -10.81 5.14 14.01
N ARG A 21 -10.16 5.44 12.89
CA ARG A 21 -10.64 5.09 11.55
C ARG A 21 -10.59 3.57 11.32
N ASP A 22 -9.49 2.94 11.72
CA ASP A 22 -9.39 1.47 11.70
C ASP A 22 -10.57 0.83 12.46
N LEU A 23 -10.88 1.33 13.66
CA LEU A 23 -11.98 0.82 14.50
C LEU A 23 -13.35 0.95 13.83
N LEU A 24 -13.59 2.03 13.10
CA LEU A 24 -14.87 2.25 12.42
C LEU A 24 -15.13 1.23 11.31
N VAL A 25 -14.10 0.83 10.56
CA VAL A 25 -14.22 -0.10 9.43
C VAL A 25 -14.01 -1.54 9.89
N CYS A 26 -12.96 -1.78 10.66
CA CYS A 26 -12.45 -3.12 10.94
C CYS A 26 -12.83 -3.63 12.34
N GLY A 27 -13.41 -2.79 13.21
CA GLY A 27 -13.71 -3.12 14.60
C GLY A 27 -12.47 -3.30 15.48
N ARG A 28 -11.28 -2.98 14.98
CA ARG A 28 -9.99 -3.08 15.69
C ARG A 28 -8.94 -2.15 15.09
N PRO A 29 -7.88 -1.75 15.84
CA PRO A 29 -6.72 -1.08 15.27
C PRO A 29 -5.98 -2.02 14.31
N LEU A 30 -5.47 -1.47 13.20
CA LEU A 30 -4.66 -2.20 12.23
C LEU A 30 -3.15 -1.99 12.43
N SER A 31 -2.75 -1.11 13.35
CA SER A 31 -1.36 -0.95 13.76
C SER A 31 -0.87 -2.27 14.38
N ALA A 32 0.17 -2.87 13.82
CA ALA A 32 0.86 -3.98 14.47
C ALA A 32 1.61 -3.40 15.69
N ARG A 33 1.37 -3.95 16.88
CA ARG A 33 2.21 -3.71 18.05
C ARG A 33 3.16 -4.89 18.19
N ALA A 34 4.41 -4.61 18.49
CA ALA A 34 5.43 -5.64 18.73
C ALA A 34 4.98 -6.68 19.81
N ASP A 35 4.09 -6.26 20.71
CA ASP A 35 3.55 -7.11 21.78
C ASP A 35 2.46 -8.10 21.34
N ASP A 36 1.96 -8.01 20.10
CA ASP A 36 0.84 -8.83 19.64
C ASP A 36 1.27 -10.22 19.15
N GLY A 37 2.57 -10.56 19.16
CA GLY A 37 3.10 -11.86 18.73
C GLY A 37 2.76 -12.24 17.28
N CYS A 38 2.40 -11.25 16.49
CA CYS A 38 1.89 -11.42 15.12
C CYS A 38 2.98 -11.35 14.04
N TRP A 39 4.26 -11.35 14.43
CA TRP A 39 5.35 -11.23 13.48
C TRP A 39 6.34 -12.38 13.64
N ASP A 40 6.55 -13.14 12.56
CA ASP A 40 7.50 -14.25 12.52
C ASP A 40 8.81 -13.80 11.84
N ASP A 41 9.87 -13.63 12.64
CA ASP A 41 11.20 -13.24 12.16
C ASP A 41 11.79 -14.24 11.15
N SER A 42 11.34 -15.50 11.15
CA SER A 42 11.82 -16.51 10.19
C SER A 42 11.31 -16.21 8.78
N ILE A 43 10.06 -15.79 8.64
CA ILE A 43 9.48 -15.38 7.34
C ILE A 43 10.23 -14.18 6.79
N ARG A 44 10.59 -13.23 7.66
CA ARG A 44 11.38 -12.06 7.27
C ARG A 44 12.74 -12.44 6.68
N ALA A 45 13.45 -13.36 7.33
CA ALA A 45 14.78 -13.80 6.89
C ALA A 45 14.72 -14.60 5.58
N ASP A 46 13.71 -15.47 5.44
CA ASP A 46 13.60 -16.38 4.29
C ASP A 46 13.12 -15.67 3.01
N TYR A 47 12.35 -14.60 3.15
CA TYR A 47 11.69 -13.89 2.03
C TYR A 47 12.12 -12.44 1.87
N CYS A 48 13.11 -11.97 2.64
CA CYS A 48 13.57 -10.57 2.60
C CYS A 48 12.44 -9.55 2.79
N ALA A 49 11.43 -9.90 3.59
CA ALA A 49 10.29 -9.05 3.88
C ALA A 49 10.63 -8.01 4.96
N HIS A 50 10.03 -6.83 4.85
CA HIS A 50 10.21 -5.75 5.82
C HIS A 50 9.11 -5.76 6.88
N GLU A 51 9.40 -5.19 8.05
CA GLU A 51 8.43 -5.07 9.14
C GLU A 51 7.22 -4.24 8.69
N PRO A 52 5.99 -4.71 8.92
CA PRO A 52 4.81 -4.01 8.47
C PRO A 52 4.65 -2.67 9.18
N THR A 53 4.60 -1.62 8.39
CA THR A 53 4.32 -0.25 8.83
C THR A 53 3.07 0.23 8.13
N PRO A 54 1.93 0.33 8.84
CA PRO A 54 0.69 0.75 8.20
C PRO A 54 0.82 2.20 7.69
N THR A 55 0.47 2.42 6.43
CA THR A 55 0.48 3.75 5.83
C THR A 55 -0.52 4.65 6.55
N PRO A 56 -0.13 5.85 7.03
CA PRO A 56 -1.06 6.82 7.59
C PRO A 56 -2.16 7.19 6.60
N TYR A 57 -3.39 7.38 7.09
CA TYR A 57 -4.54 7.65 6.21
C TYR A 57 -4.37 8.93 5.38
N PHE A 58 -3.77 10.00 5.92
CA PHE A 58 -3.55 11.22 5.16
C PHE A 58 -2.62 11.00 3.94
N ILE A 59 -1.69 10.04 4.03
CA ILE A 59 -0.82 9.65 2.90
C ILE A 59 -1.63 8.85 1.88
N LEU A 60 -2.50 7.94 2.34
CA LEU A 60 -3.39 7.21 1.44
C LEU A 60 -4.33 8.17 0.69
N GLU A 61 -4.92 9.13 1.40
CA GLU A 61 -5.75 10.18 0.79
C GLU A 61 -4.99 10.95 -0.29
N ASP A 62 -3.77 11.36 -0.01
CA ASP A 62 -2.95 12.10 -0.97
C ASP A 62 -2.56 11.23 -2.18
N LEU A 63 -2.04 10.02 -1.96
CA LEU A 63 -1.59 9.13 -3.03
C LEU A 63 -2.76 8.67 -3.93
N PHE A 64 -3.88 8.28 -3.33
CA PHE A 64 -5.04 7.80 -4.08
C PHE A 64 -5.75 8.93 -4.84
N SER A 65 -5.61 10.18 -4.40
CA SER A 65 -6.09 11.35 -5.17
C SER A 65 -5.34 11.59 -6.48
N ARG A 66 -4.15 10.98 -6.64
CA ARG A 66 -3.24 11.16 -7.79
C ARG A 66 -3.39 10.07 -8.85
N ILE A 67 -4.12 9.01 -8.56
CA ILE A 67 -4.41 7.92 -9.49
C ILE A 67 -5.89 7.90 -9.84
N HIS A 68 -6.20 7.38 -11.01
CA HIS A 68 -7.58 7.22 -11.44
C HIS A 68 -8.03 5.79 -11.16
N LEU A 69 -9.12 5.65 -10.42
CA LEU A 69 -9.80 4.39 -10.19
C LEU A 69 -11.23 4.46 -10.73
N ASP A 70 -11.72 3.37 -11.28
CA ASP A 70 -13.06 3.17 -11.78
C ASP A 70 -13.59 1.78 -11.38
N GLU A 71 -14.80 1.44 -11.79
CA GLU A 71 -15.44 0.15 -11.45
C GLU A 71 -14.69 -1.07 -12.03
N ASP A 72 -13.92 -0.89 -13.11
CA ASP A 72 -13.11 -1.94 -13.74
C ASP A 72 -11.69 -2.04 -13.14
N SER A 73 -11.36 -1.16 -12.21
CA SER A 73 -10.07 -1.13 -11.56
C SER A 73 -9.93 -2.28 -10.55
N HIS A 74 -8.80 -2.96 -10.57
CA HIS A 74 -8.44 -3.97 -9.59
C HIS A 74 -7.05 -3.66 -9.04
N LEU A 75 -6.98 -3.30 -7.77
CA LEU A 75 -5.73 -2.96 -7.10
C LEU A 75 -5.20 -4.12 -6.26
N LEU A 76 -3.90 -4.41 -6.40
CA LEU A 76 -3.16 -5.30 -5.49
C LEU A 76 -2.35 -4.47 -4.50
N ASP A 77 -2.65 -4.61 -3.21
CA ASP A 77 -1.84 -4.12 -2.09
C ASP A 77 -0.80 -5.19 -1.74
N VAL A 78 0.46 -4.92 -2.08
CA VAL A 78 1.57 -5.87 -1.93
C VAL A 78 2.20 -5.73 -0.56
N GLY A 79 2.08 -6.78 0.26
CA GLY A 79 2.44 -6.72 1.67
C GLY A 79 1.41 -5.94 2.48
N CYS A 80 0.15 -6.33 2.37
CA CYS A 80 -0.97 -5.54 2.92
C CYS A 80 -1.00 -5.47 4.45
N GLY A 81 -0.18 -6.27 5.15
CA GLY A 81 -0.20 -6.34 6.60
C GLY A 81 -1.60 -6.67 7.14
N ALA A 82 -2.07 -5.89 8.09
CA ALA A 82 -3.43 -6.02 8.63
C ALA A 82 -4.52 -5.38 7.74
N GLY A 83 -4.16 -4.80 6.57
CA GLY A 83 -5.09 -4.36 5.53
C GLY A 83 -5.52 -2.89 5.59
N ARG A 84 -4.66 -1.95 6.03
CA ARG A 84 -5.07 -0.53 6.14
C ARG A 84 -5.40 0.12 4.80
N VAL A 85 -4.74 -0.24 3.71
CA VAL A 85 -5.08 0.25 2.37
C VAL A 85 -6.49 -0.22 1.98
N LEU A 86 -6.82 -1.47 2.27
CA LEU A 86 -8.17 -2.02 2.04
C LEU A 86 -9.22 -1.32 2.90
N ALA A 87 -8.90 -1.05 4.18
CA ALA A 87 -9.80 -0.31 5.07
C ALA A 87 -10.06 1.11 4.57
N TYR A 88 -9.03 1.78 4.04
CA TYR A 88 -9.17 3.08 3.40
C TYR A 88 -10.07 3.01 2.17
N ALA A 89 -9.90 1.99 1.32
CA ALA A 89 -10.73 1.83 0.13
C ALA A 89 -12.21 1.68 0.49
N VAL A 90 -12.53 0.91 1.54
CA VAL A 90 -13.89 0.74 2.06
C VAL A 90 -14.43 2.05 2.64
N GLU A 91 -13.66 2.72 3.52
CA GLU A 91 -14.07 3.95 4.19
C GLU A 91 -14.34 5.09 3.19
N ALA A 92 -13.45 5.24 2.21
CA ALA A 92 -13.53 6.29 1.21
C ALA A 92 -14.53 5.97 0.08
N GLY A 93 -15.10 4.75 0.05
CA GLY A 93 -15.99 4.30 -1.01
C GLY A 93 -15.32 4.34 -2.39
N LEU A 94 -14.05 3.92 -2.46
CA LEU A 94 -13.32 3.92 -3.73
C LEU A 94 -13.94 2.89 -4.68
N PRO A 95 -14.06 3.22 -5.98
CA PRO A 95 -14.59 2.29 -6.97
C PRO A 95 -13.58 1.17 -7.29
N GLY A 96 -14.10 0.04 -7.78
CA GLY A 96 -13.30 -1.10 -8.20
C GLY A 96 -13.12 -2.14 -7.09
N HIS A 97 -12.15 -3.03 -7.30
CA HIS A 97 -11.86 -4.15 -6.41
C HIS A 97 -10.45 -4.04 -5.84
N PHE A 98 -10.26 -4.47 -4.60
CA PHE A 98 -8.98 -4.36 -3.87
C PHE A 98 -8.60 -5.70 -3.28
N THR A 99 -7.44 -6.22 -3.64
CA THR A 99 -6.90 -7.45 -3.08
C THR A 99 -5.63 -7.12 -2.30
N GLY A 100 -5.55 -7.58 -1.05
CA GLY A 100 -4.30 -7.58 -0.30
C GLY A 100 -3.59 -8.92 -0.44
N VAL A 101 -2.27 -8.90 -0.62
CA VAL A 101 -1.45 -10.12 -0.48
C VAL A 101 -0.49 -9.92 0.68
N GLU A 102 -0.48 -10.89 1.60
CA GLU A 102 0.35 -10.84 2.80
C GLU A 102 1.05 -12.19 3.00
N LEU A 103 2.36 -12.12 3.21
CA LEU A 103 3.19 -13.31 3.34
C LEU A 103 3.07 -13.94 4.73
N ASP A 104 2.97 -13.11 5.78
CA ASP A 104 2.81 -13.57 7.16
C ASP A 104 1.37 -14.09 7.39
N PRO A 105 1.20 -15.40 7.73
CA PRO A 105 -0.14 -15.98 7.92
C PRO A 105 -0.93 -15.33 9.06
N ALA A 106 -0.26 -14.85 10.12
CA ALA A 106 -0.94 -14.22 11.24
C ALA A 106 -1.48 -12.84 10.87
N LEU A 107 -0.71 -12.06 10.12
CA LEU A 107 -1.16 -10.78 9.57
C LEU A 107 -2.24 -10.96 8.51
N ALA A 108 -2.08 -11.90 7.60
CA ALA A 108 -3.10 -12.24 6.61
C ALA A 108 -4.43 -12.64 7.29
N ALA A 109 -4.39 -13.52 8.30
CA ALA A 109 -5.57 -13.91 9.08
C ALA A 109 -6.21 -12.70 9.79
N ARG A 110 -5.39 -11.78 10.30
CA ARG A 110 -5.88 -10.53 10.91
C ARG A 110 -6.61 -9.66 9.90
N ALA A 111 -6.08 -9.49 8.69
CA ALA A 111 -6.74 -8.77 7.61
C ALA A 111 -8.03 -9.49 7.17
N GLN A 112 -7.99 -10.79 6.93
CA GLN A 112 -9.16 -11.60 6.57
C GLN A 112 -10.28 -11.55 7.60
N SER A 113 -9.95 -11.38 8.88
CA SER A 113 -10.95 -11.39 9.95
C SER A 113 -11.97 -10.25 9.90
N TRP A 114 -11.69 -9.18 9.17
CA TRP A 114 -12.58 -8.02 9.06
C TRP A 114 -13.09 -7.78 7.62
N THR A 115 -12.41 -8.33 6.59
CA THR A 115 -12.78 -8.08 5.19
C THR A 115 -14.04 -8.80 4.73
N GLY A 116 -14.41 -9.91 5.36
CA GLY A 116 -15.53 -10.76 4.93
C GLY A 116 -16.89 -10.09 4.66
N PRO A 117 -17.29 -9.00 5.34
CA PRO A 117 -18.53 -8.27 5.04
C PRO A 117 -18.48 -7.39 3.79
N PHE A 118 -17.32 -7.20 3.17
CA PHE A 118 -17.11 -6.25 2.08
C PHE A 118 -16.76 -6.97 0.78
N ASP A 119 -17.69 -7.06 -0.15
CA ASP A 119 -17.50 -7.76 -1.44
C ASP A 119 -16.40 -7.18 -2.33
N GLN A 120 -16.01 -5.93 -2.07
CA GLN A 120 -14.99 -5.23 -2.88
C GLN A 120 -13.55 -5.46 -2.40
N VAL A 121 -13.33 -6.18 -1.30
CA VAL A 121 -11.99 -6.42 -0.74
C VAL A 121 -11.76 -7.90 -0.44
N ASP A 122 -10.57 -8.37 -0.83
CA ASP A 122 -10.09 -9.73 -0.57
C ASP A 122 -8.68 -9.71 0.03
N VAL A 123 -8.33 -10.77 0.75
CA VAL A 123 -6.97 -10.97 1.27
C VAL A 123 -6.50 -12.39 0.98
N VAL A 124 -5.32 -12.48 0.37
CA VAL A 124 -4.62 -13.73 0.07
C VAL A 124 -3.40 -13.86 0.97
N CYS A 125 -3.29 -15.00 1.66
CA CYS A 125 -2.05 -15.35 2.37
C CYS A 125 -1.10 -16.02 1.38
N GLY A 126 0.04 -15.38 1.11
CA GLY A 126 1.02 -15.93 0.17
C GLY A 126 2.00 -14.89 -0.37
N SER A 127 2.84 -15.32 -1.30
CA SER A 127 3.82 -14.46 -1.94
C SER A 127 3.20 -13.63 -3.07
N ALA A 128 3.55 -12.35 -3.15
CA ALA A 128 3.20 -11.50 -4.29
C ALA A 128 3.73 -12.06 -5.62
N LEU A 129 4.83 -12.83 -5.58
CA LEU A 129 5.37 -13.49 -6.76
C LEU A 129 4.50 -14.66 -7.25
N ASP A 130 3.55 -15.15 -6.46
CA ASP A 130 2.64 -16.23 -6.85
C ASP A 130 1.29 -15.72 -7.35
N MET A 131 1.03 -14.41 -7.20
CA MET A 131 -0.22 -13.79 -7.64
C MET A 131 -0.36 -13.76 -9.17
N PRO A 132 -1.60 -13.85 -9.70
CA PRO A 132 -1.89 -13.70 -11.14
C PRO A 132 -1.87 -12.22 -11.52
N LEU A 133 -0.66 -11.64 -11.67
CA LEU A 133 -0.46 -10.19 -11.83
C LEU A 133 -1.21 -9.59 -13.02
N GLU A 134 -1.52 -10.38 -14.05
CA GLU A 134 -2.33 -9.99 -15.20
C GLU A 134 -3.78 -9.60 -14.88
N SER A 135 -4.27 -10.01 -13.71
CA SER A 135 -5.63 -9.67 -13.24
C SER A 135 -5.76 -8.26 -12.71
N PHE A 136 -4.64 -7.64 -12.36
CA PHE A 136 -4.63 -6.34 -11.70
C PHE A 136 -4.31 -5.20 -12.66
N THR A 137 -4.90 -4.04 -12.38
CA THR A 137 -4.67 -2.78 -13.11
C THR A 137 -3.84 -1.80 -12.30
N HIS A 138 -3.86 -1.94 -10.99
CA HIS A 138 -3.17 -1.07 -10.06
C HIS A 138 -2.39 -1.88 -9.03
N PHE A 139 -1.27 -1.35 -8.60
CA PHE A 139 -0.42 -1.93 -7.56
C PHE A 139 -0.04 -0.85 -6.56
N TYR A 140 -0.09 -1.22 -5.28
CA TYR A 140 0.42 -0.40 -4.20
C TYR A 140 1.50 -1.18 -3.45
N LEU A 141 2.65 -0.56 -3.25
CA LEU A 141 3.79 -1.10 -2.51
C LEU A 141 4.23 -0.10 -1.46
N PHE A 142 4.34 -0.51 -0.21
CA PHE A 142 5.04 0.27 0.80
C PHE A 142 6.29 -0.48 1.25
N ASN A 143 7.34 -0.45 0.41
CA ASN A 143 8.63 -1.07 0.67
C ASN A 143 8.50 -2.49 1.28
N PRO A 144 7.73 -3.41 0.65
CA PRO A 144 7.38 -4.69 1.28
C PRO A 144 8.56 -5.68 1.34
N PHE A 145 9.56 -5.52 0.49
CA PHE A 145 10.67 -6.46 0.33
C PHE A 145 11.91 -5.76 -0.23
N ASP A 146 13.04 -6.47 -0.26
CA ASP A 146 14.29 -5.93 -0.78
C ASP A 146 14.30 -5.77 -2.32
N ASN A 147 15.36 -5.13 -2.83
CA ASN A 147 15.49 -4.83 -4.25
C ASN A 147 15.52 -6.08 -5.15
N ASN A 148 16.05 -7.22 -4.69
CA ASN A 148 16.11 -8.44 -5.51
C ASN A 148 14.69 -8.99 -5.76
N VAL A 149 13.86 -8.99 -4.72
CA VAL A 149 12.47 -9.40 -4.84
C VAL A 149 11.67 -8.40 -5.67
N LEU A 150 11.94 -7.09 -5.50
CA LEU A 150 11.33 -6.05 -6.34
C LEU A 150 11.64 -6.28 -7.83
N LEU A 151 12.89 -6.53 -8.19
CA LEU A 151 13.28 -6.80 -9.58
C LEU A 151 12.54 -8.02 -10.14
N ALA A 152 12.46 -9.13 -9.38
CA ALA A 152 11.72 -10.32 -9.78
C ALA A 152 10.21 -10.04 -9.94
N PHE A 153 9.63 -9.21 -9.08
CA PHE A 153 8.25 -8.77 -9.17
C PHE A 153 8.01 -7.96 -10.44
N LEU A 154 8.88 -6.99 -10.75
CA LEU A 154 8.79 -6.17 -11.96
C LEU A 154 8.95 -7.01 -13.23
N ASP A 155 9.90 -7.95 -13.27
CA ASP A 155 10.10 -8.87 -14.39
C ASP A 155 8.84 -9.69 -14.65
N LYS A 156 8.23 -10.22 -13.58
CA LYS A 156 6.96 -10.97 -13.69
C LYS A 156 5.82 -10.08 -14.17
N LEU A 157 5.70 -8.86 -13.62
CA LEU A 157 4.65 -7.92 -14.01
C LEU A 157 4.76 -7.55 -15.49
N GLU A 158 5.95 -7.24 -15.99
CA GLU A 158 6.22 -6.94 -17.40
C GLU A 158 5.83 -8.11 -18.31
N ALA A 159 6.20 -9.33 -17.92
CA ALA A 159 5.87 -10.54 -18.69
C ALA A 159 4.37 -10.87 -18.71
N ARG A 160 3.61 -10.44 -17.70
CA ARG A 160 2.21 -10.81 -17.50
C ARG A 160 1.21 -9.72 -17.85
N ALA A 161 1.61 -8.44 -17.78
CA ALA A 161 0.71 -7.33 -18.07
C ALA A 161 0.09 -7.46 -19.48
N ARG A 162 -1.25 -7.37 -19.55
CA ARG A 162 -2.03 -7.41 -20.80
C ARG A 162 -2.67 -6.08 -21.13
N ARG A 163 -2.66 -5.17 -20.19
CA ARG A 163 -3.22 -3.81 -20.29
C ARG A 163 -2.32 -2.85 -19.53
N GLN A 164 -2.58 -1.57 -19.68
CA GLN A 164 -1.88 -0.54 -18.90
C GLN A 164 -2.03 -0.79 -17.41
N VAL A 165 -0.94 -0.62 -16.69
CA VAL A 165 -0.87 -0.78 -15.24
C VAL A 165 -0.37 0.51 -14.60
N VAL A 166 -0.93 0.85 -13.45
CA VAL A 166 -0.45 1.91 -12.56
C VAL A 166 0.16 1.28 -11.32
N LEU A 167 1.37 1.72 -10.95
CA LEU A 167 2.05 1.23 -9.75
C LEU A 167 2.45 2.42 -8.88
N VAL A 168 1.99 2.41 -7.64
CA VAL A 168 2.38 3.35 -6.58
C VAL A 168 3.38 2.67 -5.67
N HIS A 169 4.60 3.17 -5.63
CA HIS A 169 5.65 2.70 -4.73
C HIS A 169 5.90 3.77 -3.65
N MET A 170 5.42 3.49 -2.45
CA MET A 170 5.66 4.31 -1.28
C MET A 170 6.93 3.85 -0.57
N SER A 171 7.73 4.80 -0.09
CA SER A 171 9.01 4.55 0.59
C SER A 171 10.01 3.81 -0.29
N ASP A 172 10.08 4.18 -1.57
CA ASP A 172 10.99 3.56 -2.52
C ASP A 172 12.49 3.86 -2.23
N ASN A 173 12.79 4.88 -1.42
CA ASN A 173 14.12 5.21 -0.88
C ASN A 173 15.26 5.15 -1.93
N GLY A 174 14.96 5.51 -3.19
CA GLY A 174 15.88 5.45 -4.32
C GLY A 174 15.76 4.18 -5.16
N GLU A 175 14.87 3.27 -4.82
CA GLU A 175 14.58 2.07 -5.62
C GLU A 175 13.87 2.40 -6.93
N ASN A 176 13.46 3.65 -7.14
CA ASN A 176 12.99 4.13 -8.43
C ASN A 176 13.99 3.87 -9.57
N TYR A 177 15.28 3.73 -9.28
CA TYR A 177 16.28 3.26 -10.25
C TYR A 177 15.95 1.87 -10.82
N SER A 178 15.24 1.03 -10.06
CA SER A 178 14.81 -0.30 -10.50
C SER A 178 13.84 -0.28 -11.67
N TYR A 179 13.13 0.83 -11.86
CA TYR A 179 12.18 1.05 -12.96
C TYR A 179 12.83 1.73 -14.17
N MET A 180 13.91 2.49 -13.97
CA MET A 180 14.52 3.29 -15.00
C MET A 180 15.17 2.41 -16.07
N GLY A 181 14.94 2.77 -17.33
CA GLY A 181 15.49 2.03 -18.48
C GLY A 181 14.75 0.73 -18.83
N ARG A 182 13.74 0.34 -18.04
CA ARG A 182 12.88 -0.79 -18.38
C ARG A 182 11.87 -0.43 -19.48
N PRO A 183 11.66 -1.31 -20.46
CA PRO A 183 10.69 -1.05 -21.52
C PRO A 183 9.27 -0.89 -20.98
N GLY A 184 8.55 0.10 -21.50
CA GLY A 184 7.15 0.33 -21.18
C GLY A 184 6.91 1.12 -19.90
N TRP A 185 7.89 1.30 -19.03
CA TRP A 185 7.75 2.08 -17.79
C TRP A 185 7.90 3.58 -18.02
N THR A 186 6.99 4.34 -17.45
CA THR A 186 7.00 5.81 -17.46
C THR A 186 6.71 6.33 -16.07
N LEU A 187 7.63 7.13 -15.52
CA LEU A 187 7.39 7.86 -14.28
C LEU A 187 6.32 8.93 -14.53
N ARG A 188 5.24 8.90 -13.76
CA ARG A 188 4.13 9.84 -13.85
C ARG A 188 4.27 10.95 -12.84
N GLU A 189 4.63 10.60 -11.63
CA GLU A 189 4.75 11.51 -10.52
C GLU A 189 5.71 10.95 -9.48
N GLN A 190 6.33 11.81 -8.68
CA GLN A 190 7.12 11.47 -7.51
C GLN A 190 7.12 12.62 -6.51
N GLY A 191 7.40 12.30 -5.27
CA GLY A 191 7.48 13.28 -4.20
C GLY A 191 7.94 12.64 -2.90
N GLU A 192 7.73 13.36 -1.81
CA GLU A 192 8.18 12.92 -0.48
C GLU A 192 7.13 13.20 0.58
N PHE A 193 7.00 12.27 1.53
CA PHE A 193 6.29 12.47 2.79
C PHE A 193 7.29 12.51 3.93
N TRP A 194 7.34 13.62 4.62
CA TRP A 194 8.19 13.77 5.79
C TRP A 194 7.43 14.31 6.99
N ARG A 195 6.62 15.33 6.74
CA ARG A 195 5.86 16.02 7.78
C ARG A 195 4.38 15.87 7.54
N TYR A 196 3.63 15.76 8.62
CA TYR A 196 2.19 15.95 8.55
C TYR A 196 1.90 17.42 8.24
N PRO A 197 1.15 17.71 7.15
CA PRO A 197 0.83 19.09 6.78
C PRO A 197 -0.08 19.71 7.85
N HIS A 198 0.46 20.63 8.62
CA HIS A 198 -0.29 21.46 9.55
C HIS A 198 -0.55 22.82 8.91
N GLY A 199 -1.70 23.40 9.16
CA GLY A 199 -2.14 24.65 8.51
C GLY A 199 -1.17 25.84 8.60
N ASP A 200 -0.19 25.82 9.48
CA ASP A 200 0.83 26.87 9.69
C ASP A 200 2.26 26.50 9.25
N LYS A 201 2.44 25.44 8.46
CA LYS A 201 3.73 24.99 7.91
C LYS A 201 4.74 24.38 8.91
N ARG A 202 4.41 24.26 10.19
CA ARG A 202 5.29 23.70 11.22
C ARG A 202 4.88 22.31 11.68
N GLY A 203 4.23 21.53 10.81
CA GLY A 203 3.79 20.20 11.15
C GLY A 203 4.91 19.32 11.71
N PHE A 204 4.54 18.34 12.52
CA PHE A 204 5.46 17.37 13.09
C PHE A 204 5.96 16.37 12.05
N THR A 205 7.12 15.75 12.32
CA THR A 205 7.66 14.68 11.45
C THR A 205 6.93 13.37 11.72
N MET A 206 6.49 12.71 10.62
CA MET A 206 5.88 11.38 10.69
C MET A 206 6.92 10.27 10.76
N PHE A 207 7.97 10.41 9.96
CA PHE A 207 9.03 9.43 9.81
C PHE A 207 10.36 10.02 10.28
N GLY A 208 11.32 9.15 10.60
CA GLY A 208 12.66 9.57 10.99
C GLY A 208 13.46 10.23 9.85
N CYS A 209 13.07 9.95 8.60
CA CYS A 209 13.60 10.57 7.38
C CYS A 209 12.48 10.78 6.38
N PRO A 210 12.66 11.63 5.34
CA PRO A 210 11.72 11.72 4.23
C PRO A 210 11.48 10.35 3.60
N GLN A 211 10.21 10.04 3.30
CA GLN A 211 9.82 8.82 2.59
C GLN A 211 9.45 9.21 1.17
N HIS A 212 10.29 8.85 0.22
CA HIS A 212 10.05 9.10 -1.18
C HIS A 212 8.92 8.20 -1.70
N TYR A 213 8.11 8.71 -2.61
CA TYR A 213 7.15 7.91 -3.36
C TYR A 213 7.30 8.17 -4.86
N SER A 214 6.91 7.19 -5.64
CA SER A 214 6.85 7.29 -7.10
C SER A 214 5.59 6.62 -7.63
N ILE A 215 5.02 7.21 -8.67
CA ILE A 215 3.86 6.67 -9.39
C ILE A 215 4.29 6.38 -10.81
N TRP A 216 4.20 5.13 -11.20
CA TRP A 216 4.64 4.61 -12.47
C TRP A 216 3.47 4.11 -13.30
N ARG A 217 3.62 4.23 -14.61
CA ARG A 217 2.76 3.57 -15.59
C ARG A 217 3.58 2.56 -16.38
N LEU A 218 3.06 1.35 -16.48
CA LEU A 218 3.56 0.32 -17.39
C LEU A 218 2.59 0.20 -18.57
N ASP A 219 3.07 0.44 -19.76
CA ASP A 219 2.39 0.11 -21.00
C ASP A 219 2.93 -1.25 -21.48
N PRO A 220 2.08 -2.31 -21.59
CA PRO A 220 2.55 -3.63 -21.98
C PRO A 220 3.15 -3.60 -23.39
N ALA A 221 4.15 -4.43 -23.62
CA ALA A 221 4.68 -4.61 -24.96
C ALA A 221 3.54 -4.98 -25.93
N ARG A 222 3.45 -4.27 -27.06
CA ARG A 222 2.50 -4.65 -28.12
C ARG A 222 2.89 -6.04 -28.59
N THR A 223 2.04 -7.02 -28.38
CA THR A 223 2.12 -8.29 -29.09
C THR A 223 1.83 -7.99 -30.56
N GLU A 224 2.86 -8.07 -31.41
CA GLU A 224 2.72 -8.08 -32.87
C GLU A 224 1.98 -9.35 -33.35
#